data_27dd412360b040c67b3312ab7b2def24
#
_entry.id   27dd412360b040c67b3312ab7b2def24
#
_cell.length_a   1.000
_cell.length_b   1.000
_cell.length_c   1.000
_cell.angle_alpha   90.00
_cell.angle_beta   90.00
_cell.angle_gamma   90.00
#
_symmetry.space_group_name_H-M   'P 1'
#
loop_
_entity.id
_entity.type
_entity.pdbx_description
1 polymer ?
#
loop_
_entity_poly.entity_id
_entity_poly.type
_entity_poly.pdbx_seq_one_letter_code
_entity_poly.pdbx_strand_id
1 'polypeptide(L)'
;DGVFIFDVHSTYKTDTVFPGYSYHENAEEFAMVWDSYADDAPHSVVHELTFFLQDEDGRFTRYDEVHEERTYEVLTYDILLEQAGFKSFKLYADFEDKKPRKKSERWFFVCQK
;
A
#
# COMPACT_ATOMS: atom_id res chain seq x y z
N ASP A 1 25.63 -11.09 -4.88
CA ASP A 1 26.02 -11.00 -3.47
C ASP A 1 25.32 -9.91 -2.67
N GLY A 2 24.36 -9.25 -3.18
CA GLY A 2 23.64 -8.24 -2.44
C GLY A 2 22.35 -8.75 -1.83
N VAL A 3 21.75 -7.92 -1.00
CA VAL A 3 20.43 -8.15 -0.42
C VAL A 3 19.49 -7.10 -0.99
N PHE A 4 18.34 -7.54 -1.47
CA PHE A 4 17.30 -6.66 -1.96
C PHE A 4 16.10 -6.75 -1.01
N ILE A 5 15.69 -5.60 -0.48
CA ILE A 5 14.56 -5.53 0.46
C ILE A 5 13.48 -4.67 -0.17
N PHE A 6 12.26 -5.17 -0.19
CA PHE A 6 11.11 -4.38 -0.58
C PHE A 6 9.90 -4.76 0.25
N ASP A 7 8.91 -3.90 0.27
CA ASP A 7 7.67 -4.16 0.98
C ASP A 7 6.46 -3.86 0.09
N VAL A 8 5.38 -4.57 0.38
CA VAL A 8 4.11 -4.42 -0.33
C VAL A 8 2.97 -4.56 0.67
N HIS A 9 1.81 -4.04 0.31
CA HIS A 9 0.59 -4.37 1.05
C HIS A 9 0.26 -5.83 0.85
N SER A 10 -0.24 -6.48 1.90
CA SER A 10 -0.74 -7.84 1.79
C SER A 10 -2.07 -7.88 1.04
N THR A 11 -2.48 -9.07 0.62
CA THR A 11 -3.81 -9.26 0.03
C THR A 11 -4.91 -8.98 1.06
N TYR A 12 -4.67 -9.24 2.33
CA TYR A 12 -5.61 -8.89 3.40
C TYR A 12 -5.84 -7.37 3.42
N LYS A 13 -4.77 -6.57 3.27
CA LYS A 13 -4.88 -5.11 3.27
C LYS A 13 -5.72 -4.63 2.08
N THR A 14 -5.44 -5.12 0.87
CA THR A 14 -6.13 -4.68 -0.33
C THR A 14 -7.55 -5.23 -0.44
N ASP A 15 -7.79 -6.44 0.03
CA ASP A 15 -9.09 -7.11 -0.16
C ASP A 15 -10.07 -6.83 0.98
N THR A 16 -9.58 -6.60 2.19
CA THR A 16 -10.42 -6.51 3.38
C THR A 16 -10.34 -5.15 4.07
N VAL A 17 -9.14 -4.59 4.23
CA VAL A 17 -8.97 -3.37 5.01
C VAL A 17 -9.31 -2.12 4.21
N PHE A 18 -8.76 -1.98 3.00
CA PHE A 18 -8.96 -0.79 2.18
C PHE A 18 -10.37 -0.62 1.61
N PRO A 19 -11.05 -1.65 1.10
CA PRO A 19 -12.38 -1.44 0.53
C PRO A 19 -13.35 -0.84 1.55
N GLY A 20 -13.88 0.33 1.23
CA GLY A 20 -14.76 1.06 2.14
C GLY A 20 -14.04 1.86 3.23
N TYR A 21 -12.71 1.87 3.24
CA TYR A 21 -11.96 2.67 4.18
C TYR A 21 -12.08 4.16 3.84
N SER A 22 -12.29 4.97 4.87
CA SER A 22 -12.40 6.41 4.72
C SER A 22 -11.64 7.08 5.84
N TYR A 23 -10.93 8.15 5.52
CA TYR A 23 -10.15 8.91 6.48
C TYR A 23 -10.23 10.38 6.13
N HIS A 24 -10.29 11.22 7.14
CA HIS A 24 -10.21 12.66 6.93
C HIS A 24 -9.29 13.29 7.98
N GLU A 25 -8.72 14.41 7.60
CA GLU A 25 -7.96 15.24 8.53
C GLU A 25 -8.36 16.69 8.30
N ASN A 26 -8.63 17.40 9.38
CA ASN A 26 -9.08 18.77 9.31
C ASN A 26 -8.20 19.62 10.22
N ALA A 27 -7.20 20.26 9.64
CA ALA A 27 -6.29 21.15 10.33
C ALA A 27 -6.57 22.60 9.94
N GLU A 28 -5.93 23.53 10.60
CA GLU A 28 -6.17 24.95 10.36
C GLU A 28 -5.78 25.38 8.95
N GLU A 29 -4.67 24.89 8.44
CA GLU A 29 -4.12 25.30 7.15
C GLU A 29 -4.40 24.31 6.02
N PHE A 30 -4.87 23.10 6.34
CA PHE A 30 -5.23 22.14 5.33
C PHE A 30 -6.31 21.18 5.81
N ALA A 31 -7.00 20.59 4.86
CA ALA A 31 -7.90 19.48 5.12
C ALA A 31 -7.72 18.44 4.02
N MET A 32 -7.97 17.19 4.35
CA MET A 32 -7.94 16.13 3.36
C MET A 32 -9.06 15.13 3.60
N VAL A 33 -9.54 14.57 2.51
CA VAL A 33 -10.51 13.47 2.53
C VAL A 33 -9.91 12.34 1.70
N TRP A 34 -9.94 11.14 2.26
CA TRP A 34 -9.41 9.95 1.60
C TRP A 34 -10.46 8.86 1.64
N ASP A 35 -10.85 8.35 0.48
CA ASP A 35 -11.76 7.22 0.34
C ASP A 35 -11.10 6.14 -0.49
N SER A 36 -11.28 4.89 -0.08
CA SER A 36 -10.71 3.73 -0.78
C SER A 36 -11.81 2.78 -1.21
N TYR A 37 -11.66 2.23 -2.41
CA TYR A 37 -12.63 1.33 -3.03
C TYR A 37 -11.92 0.12 -3.62
N ALA A 38 -12.63 -1.00 -3.62
CA ALA A 38 -12.16 -2.16 -4.39
C ALA A 38 -12.15 -1.81 -5.87
N ASP A 39 -11.13 -2.26 -6.58
CA ASP A 39 -11.03 -2.11 -8.04
C ASP A 39 -11.39 -3.43 -8.72
N ASP A 40 -11.48 -3.42 -10.05
CA ASP A 40 -11.93 -4.58 -10.83
C ASP A 40 -10.92 -5.73 -10.82
N ALA A 41 -9.63 -5.43 -10.84
CA ALA A 41 -8.60 -6.47 -10.83
C ALA A 41 -8.49 -7.12 -9.45
N PRO A 42 -8.11 -8.40 -9.38
CA PRO A 42 -7.88 -9.05 -8.09
C PRO A 42 -6.82 -8.31 -7.27
N HIS A 43 -7.05 -8.18 -5.97
CA HIS A 43 -6.11 -7.58 -5.03
C HIS A 43 -5.72 -6.15 -5.38
N SER A 44 -6.65 -5.39 -5.95
CA SER A 44 -6.42 -3.99 -6.33
C SER A 44 -7.41 -3.06 -5.66
N VAL A 45 -6.97 -1.83 -5.44
CA VAL A 45 -7.78 -0.78 -4.82
C VAL A 45 -7.55 0.55 -5.53
N VAL A 46 -8.54 1.41 -5.42
CA VAL A 46 -8.45 2.81 -5.85
C VAL A 46 -8.52 3.68 -4.62
N HIS A 47 -7.58 4.59 -4.49
CA HIS A 47 -7.59 5.62 -3.45
C HIS A 47 -7.93 6.95 -4.10
N GLU A 48 -8.98 7.59 -3.63
CA GLU A 48 -9.34 8.94 -4.04
C GLU A 48 -9.01 9.88 -2.90
N LEU A 49 -8.14 10.86 -3.17
CA LEU A 49 -7.71 11.83 -2.18
C LEU A 49 -8.08 13.23 -2.65
N THR A 50 -8.65 14.01 -1.74
CA THR A 50 -8.93 15.41 -1.99
C THR A 50 -8.24 16.23 -0.91
N PHE A 51 -7.44 17.20 -1.34
CA PHE A 51 -6.73 18.11 -0.45
C PHE A 51 -7.27 19.51 -0.62
N PHE A 52 -7.44 20.21 0.49
CA PHE A 52 -7.75 21.64 0.51
C PHE A 52 -6.58 22.31 1.21
N LEU A 53 -5.81 23.09 0.47
CA LEU A 53 -4.62 23.78 1.01
C LEU A 53 -4.89 25.27 1.08
N GLN A 54 -4.62 25.86 2.23
CA GLN A 54 -4.79 27.31 2.43
C GLN A 54 -3.62 28.04 1.76
N ASP A 55 -3.94 29.07 1.00
CA ASP A 55 -2.95 29.94 0.39
C ASP A 55 -2.74 31.20 1.25
N GLU A 56 -1.89 32.11 0.77
CA GLU A 56 -1.49 33.30 1.55
C GLU A 56 -2.64 34.24 1.87
N ASP A 57 -3.70 34.26 1.04
CA ASP A 57 -4.84 35.15 1.27
C ASP A 57 -5.96 34.51 2.12
N GLY A 58 -5.71 33.31 2.65
CA GLY A 58 -6.64 32.61 3.52
C GLY A 58 -7.67 31.77 2.78
N ARG A 59 -7.61 31.71 1.46
CA ARG A 59 -8.51 30.86 0.66
C ARG A 59 -7.94 29.46 0.55
N PHE A 60 -8.81 28.51 0.24
CA PHE A 60 -8.41 27.13 0.07
C PHE A 60 -8.49 26.74 -1.41
N THR A 61 -7.42 26.09 -1.88
CA THR A 61 -7.39 25.53 -3.23
C THR A 61 -7.55 24.03 -3.12
N ARG A 62 -8.40 23.47 -3.97
CA ARG A 62 -8.68 22.04 -3.99
C ARG A 62 -7.76 21.31 -4.95
N TYR A 63 -7.22 20.19 -4.50
CA TYR A 63 -6.42 19.27 -5.31
C TYR A 63 -6.99 17.87 -5.17
N ASP A 64 -7.21 17.20 -6.30
CA ASP A 64 -7.70 15.84 -6.32
C ASP A 64 -6.63 14.90 -6.86
N GLU A 65 -6.47 13.75 -6.23
CA GLU A 65 -5.56 12.71 -6.68
C GLU A 65 -6.28 11.36 -6.67
N VAL A 66 -5.97 10.53 -7.65
CA VAL A 66 -6.44 9.16 -7.72
C VAL A 66 -5.23 8.26 -7.81
N HIS A 67 -5.12 7.30 -6.90
CA HIS A 67 -4.03 6.33 -6.87
C HIS A 67 -4.61 4.93 -7.00
N GLU A 68 -4.09 4.18 -7.96
CA GLU A 68 -4.44 2.78 -8.15
C GLU A 68 -3.30 1.93 -7.60
N GLU A 69 -3.64 0.98 -6.75
CA GLU A 69 -2.66 0.06 -6.17
C GLU A 69 -3.10 -1.36 -6.42
N ARG A 70 -2.14 -2.23 -6.58
CA ARG A 70 -2.39 -3.66 -6.70
C ARG A 70 -1.30 -4.44 -5.99
N THR A 71 -1.69 -5.49 -5.31
CA THR A 71 -0.75 -6.47 -4.79
C THR A 71 -1.08 -7.85 -5.35
N TYR A 72 -0.29 -8.84 -4.97
CA TYR A 72 -0.41 -10.20 -5.47
C TYR A 72 -0.23 -11.16 -4.31
N GLU A 73 -0.62 -12.39 -4.50
CA GLU A 73 -0.36 -13.43 -3.50
C GLU A 73 1.15 -13.71 -3.40
N VAL A 74 1.58 -14.19 -2.25
CA VAL A 74 3.01 -14.47 -2.01
C VAL A 74 3.61 -15.39 -3.07
N LEU A 75 2.84 -16.38 -3.52
CA LEU A 75 3.32 -17.29 -4.58
C LEU A 75 3.68 -16.55 -5.86
N THR A 76 2.93 -15.52 -6.24
CA THR A 76 3.24 -14.71 -7.41
C THR A 76 4.57 -13.97 -7.24
N TYR A 77 4.81 -13.38 -6.07
CA TYR A 77 6.10 -12.74 -5.80
C TYR A 77 7.25 -13.74 -5.82
N ASP A 78 7.04 -14.94 -5.27
CA ASP A 78 8.03 -16.01 -5.29
C ASP A 78 8.44 -16.36 -6.72
N ILE A 79 7.46 -16.58 -7.60
CA ILE A 79 7.72 -16.91 -9.00
C ILE A 79 8.49 -15.77 -9.68
N LEU A 80 8.08 -14.53 -9.47
CA LEU A 80 8.74 -13.37 -10.08
C LEU A 80 10.17 -13.20 -9.58
N LEU A 81 10.41 -13.41 -8.30
CA LEU A 81 11.75 -13.33 -7.73
C LEU A 81 12.67 -14.42 -8.30
N GLU A 82 12.15 -15.64 -8.42
CA GLU A 82 12.90 -16.72 -9.03
C GLU A 82 13.26 -16.40 -10.48
N GLN A 83 12.31 -15.90 -11.25
CA GLN A 83 12.55 -15.49 -12.64
C GLN A 83 13.58 -14.37 -12.76
N ALA A 84 13.64 -13.50 -11.75
CA ALA A 84 14.61 -12.39 -11.70
C ALA A 84 16.00 -12.83 -11.23
N GLY A 85 16.17 -14.09 -10.85
CA GLY A 85 17.45 -14.65 -10.47
C GLY A 85 17.76 -14.65 -8.98
N PHE A 86 16.77 -14.42 -8.12
CA PHE A 86 16.95 -14.51 -6.68
C PHE A 86 16.84 -15.96 -6.23
N LYS A 87 17.76 -16.40 -5.40
CA LYS A 87 17.82 -17.79 -4.93
C LYS A 87 16.82 -18.07 -3.82
N SER A 88 16.57 -17.10 -2.99
CA SER A 88 15.69 -17.25 -1.83
C SER A 88 15.22 -15.92 -1.33
N PHE A 89 14.18 -15.94 -0.53
CA PHE A 89 13.74 -14.77 0.22
C PHE A 89 13.21 -15.21 1.59
N LYS A 90 13.22 -14.27 2.52
CA LYS A 90 12.52 -14.40 3.79
C LYS A 90 11.40 -13.38 3.82
N LEU A 91 10.28 -13.76 4.41
CA LEU A 91 9.08 -12.95 4.48
C LEU A 91 8.80 -12.57 5.94
N TYR A 92 8.69 -11.27 6.17
CA TYR A 92 8.33 -10.71 7.48
C TYR A 92 7.06 -9.88 7.32
N ALA A 93 6.42 -9.54 8.43
CA ALA A 93 5.16 -8.82 8.41
C ALA A 93 5.15 -7.64 9.36
N ASP A 94 4.50 -6.56 8.93
CA ASP A 94 4.10 -5.42 9.76
C ASP A 94 5.24 -4.75 10.53
N PHE A 95 6.41 -4.58 9.87
CA PHE A 95 7.61 -3.97 10.47
C PHE A 95 8.17 -4.74 11.66
N GLU A 96 7.78 -5.99 11.83
CA GLU A 96 8.24 -6.84 12.91
C GLU A 96 9.04 -8.02 12.36
N ASP A 97 10.01 -8.49 13.13
CA ASP A 97 10.77 -9.70 12.80
C ASP A 97 9.94 -10.94 13.13
N LYS A 98 8.79 -11.05 12.47
CA LYS A 98 7.83 -12.14 12.68
C LYS A 98 7.34 -12.67 11.36
N LYS A 99 6.92 -13.93 11.39
CA LYS A 99 6.30 -14.55 10.21
C LYS A 99 4.93 -13.92 9.94
N PRO A 100 4.53 -13.83 8.66
CA PRO A 100 3.22 -13.31 8.30
C PRO A 100 2.09 -14.12 8.92
N ARG A 101 1.03 -13.41 9.27
CA ARG A 101 -0.21 -13.98 9.78
C ARG A 101 -1.34 -13.69 8.80
N LYS A 102 -2.48 -14.34 8.99
CA LYS A 102 -3.65 -14.15 8.13
C LYS A 102 -4.08 -12.68 8.04
N LYS A 103 -3.96 -11.92 9.13
CA LYS A 103 -4.35 -10.50 9.18
C LYS A 103 -3.18 -9.53 9.12
N SER A 104 -2.02 -9.98 8.67
CA SER A 104 -0.89 -9.09 8.44
C SER A 104 -1.21 -8.14 7.30
N GLU A 105 -0.89 -6.85 7.47
CA GLU A 105 -1.27 -5.82 6.50
C GLU A 105 -0.17 -5.48 5.51
N ARG A 106 1.09 -5.70 5.88
CA ARG A 106 2.23 -5.38 5.03
C ARG A 106 3.25 -6.51 5.07
N TRP A 107 3.75 -6.88 3.89
CA TRP A 107 4.78 -7.91 3.76
C TRP A 107 6.11 -7.29 3.39
N PHE A 108 7.17 -7.75 4.05
CA PHE A 108 8.55 -7.36 3.78
C PHE A 108 9.30 -8.55 3.23
N PHE A 109 9.85 -8.39 2.04
CA PHE A 109 10.64 -9.43 1.37
C PHE A 109 12.11 -9.08 1.50
N VAL A 110 12.88 -9.98 2.08
CA VAL A 110 14.33 -9.86 2.19
C VAL A 110 14.92 -10.91 1.24
N CYS A 111 15.44 -10.47 0.10
CA CYS A 111 15.79 -11.33 -1.01
C CYS A 111 17.30 -11.46 -1.14
N GLN A 112 17.76 -12.68 -1.41
CA GLN A 112 19.15 -13.01 -1.60
C GLN A 112 19.39 -13.48 -3.02
N LYS A 113 20.35 -12.90 -3.68
CA LYS A 113 20.71 -13.28 -5.04
C LYS A 113 21.68 -14.44 -5.10
#